data_971dfb7ba85172233ef5c2d5a4eb07f0
#
_entry.id   971dfb7ba85172233ef5c2d5a4eb07f0
#
_cell.length_a   1.000
_cell.length_b   1.000
_cell.length_c   1.000
_cell.angle_alpha   90.00
_cell.angle_beta   90.00
_cell.angle_gamma   90.00
#
_symmetry.space_group_name_H-M   'P 1'
#
loop_
_entity.id
_entity.type
_entity.pdbx_description
1 polymer ?
#
loop_
_entity_poly.entity_id
_entity_poly.type
_entity_poly.pdbx_seq_one_letter_code
_entity_poly.pdbx_strand_id
1 'polypeptide(L)'
;MKKLAVVAVGLMISGLVGTAQNKLKPLISSTNFTTKAQLWESIGSGILNYQADVMYIYGKLYVTPLMPDSANHKLPTLTDAYLYPLYNQFKKNNGEIVPGYPDDVYLILNLNSSAVQIYKQLALEMRPFAEMLSFKIDGNEQKGKLRILIKDKLQLEKINSVKPGFLGLVGNMSDVDKNVDSSVMPLIEVDFNEITSWKGTGNIPFEDFTKIKNLVTKVHVQSKKISIINCPSYKTIADLVQTSKIDFVTTPEATRMAGFFEIAK
;
A
#
# COMPACT_ATOMS: atom_id res chain seq x y z
N MET A 1 58.02 -24.06 39.81
CA MET A 1 57.37 -22.92 39.13
C MET A 1 56.11 -23.43 38.44
N LYS A 2 54.94 -23.24 39.06
CA LYS A 2 53.62 -23.69 38.51
C LYS A 2 53.00 -22.50 37.80
N LYS A 3 52.75 -22.62 36.49
CA LYS A 3 52.01 -21.61 35.69
C LYS A 3 50.52 -21.79 35.93
N LEU A 4 49.88 -20.77 36.48
CA LEU A 4 48.43 -20.66 36.58
C LEU A 4 47.90 -20.25 35.20
N ALA A 5 47.03 -21.06 34.58
CA ALA A 5 46.25 -20.71 33.41
C ALA A 5 44.97 -20.07 33.88
N VAL A 6 44.80 -18.79 33.56
CA VAL A 6 43.51 -18.07 33.77
C VAL A 6 42.63 -18.34 32.56
N VAL A 7 41.57 -19.12 32.77
CA VAL A 7 40.51 -19.33 31.78
C VAL A 7 39.49 -18.22 31.96
N ALA A 8 39.49 -17.27 31.01
CA ALA A 8 38.46 -16.27 30.94
C ALA A 8 37.20 -16.90 30.30
N VAL A 9 36.19 -17.16 31.11
CA VAL A 9 34.86 -17.53 30.63
C VAL A 9 34.14 -16.26 30.18
N GLY A 10 34.13 -16.01 28.88
CA GLY A 10 33.31 -14.97 28.25
C GLY A 10 31.85 -15.39 28.26
N LEU A 11 31.05 -14.81 29.17
CA LEU A 11 29.59 -14.87 29.07
C LEU A 11 29.14 -14.13 27.83
N MET A 12 28.84 -14.87 26.75
CA MET A 12 28.01 -14.32 25.66
C MET A 12 26.59 -14.21 26.16
N ILE A 13 26.22 -13.01 26.58
CA ILE A 13 24.81 -12.64 26.74
C ILE A 13 24.28 -12.42 25.30
N SER A 14 23.78 -13.49 24.69
CA SER A 14 22.91 -13.39 23.52
C SER A 14 21.61 -12.75 23.98
N GLY A 15 21.57 -11.42 23.92
CA GLY A 15 20.35 -10.67 24.06
C GLY A 15 19.37 -11.13 22.98
N LEU A 16 18.43 -11.97 23.35
CA LEU A 16 17.20 -12.18 22.62
C LEU A 16 16.47 -10.82 22.55
N VAL A 17 16.84 -10.00 21.56
CA VAL A 17 15.97 -8.94 21.08
C VAL A 17 14.81 -9.66 20.42
N GLY A 18 13.81 -9.99 21.22
CA GLY A 18 12.49 -10.36 20.71
C GLY A 18 11.95 -9.16 19.96
N THR A 19 12.24 -9.08 18.66
CA THR A 19 11.48 -8.24 17.75
C THR A 19 10.07 -8.79 17.82
N ALA A 20 9.20 -8.12 18.58
CA ALA A 20 7.76 -8.25 18.41
C ALA A 20 7.52 -7.89 16.93
N GLN A 21 7.43 -8.91 16.10
CA GLN A 21 7.12 -8.79 14.68
C GLN A 21 5.70 -8.23 14.65
N ASN A 22 5.57 -6.91 14.50
CA ASN A 22 4.27 -6.25 14.40
C ASN A 22 3.53 -6.96 13.28
N LYS A 23 2.50 -7.72 13.64
CA LYS A 23 1.74 -8.50 12.66
C LYS A 23 1.18 -7.55 11.63
N LEU A 24 1.54 -7.77 10.38
CA LEU A 24 1.09 -6.97 9.25
C LEU A 24 -0.43 -6.92 9.20
N LYS A 25 -0.97 -5.76 8.93
CA LYS A 25 -2.41 -5.53 8.87
C LYS A 25 -2.88 -5.48 7.41
N PRO A 26 -4.01 -6.08 7.07
CA PRO A 26 -4.58 -6.06 5.72
C PRO A 26 -5.23 -4.69 5.44
N LEU A 27 -4.43 -3.63 5.45
CA LEU A 27 -4.92 -2.26 5.36
C LEU A 27 -4.16 -1.45 4.32
N ILE A 28 -4.90 -0.55 3.65
CA ILE A 28 -4.38 0.55 2.86
C ILE A 28 -4.83 1.85 3.54
N SER A 29 -3.88 2.68 3.98
CA SER A 29 -4.21 4.00 4.50
C SER A 29 -4.53 4.95 3.36
N SER A 30 -5.73 5.53 3.34
CA SER A 30 -6.14 6.57 2.39
C SER A 30 -6.01 7.99 2.95
N THR A 31 -5.33 8.14 4.08
CA THR A 31 -4.97 9.44 4.64
C THR A 31 -3.73 9.99 3.94
N ASN A 32 -3.80 11.22 3.47
CA ASN A 32 -2.63 11.93 2.94
C ASN A 32 -1.63 12.22 4.06
N PHE A 33 -0.46 11.59 4.01
CA PHE A 33 0.61 11.90 4.95
C PHE A 33 1.32 13.19 4.52
N THR A 34 1.49 14.07 5.46
CA THR A 34 2.15 15.37 5.26
C THR A 34 3.57 15.39 5.83
N THR A 35 3.93 14.37 6.59
CA THR A 35 5.26 14.22 7.20
C THR A 35 5.74 12.77 7.15
N LYS A 36 7.06 12.60 7.12
CA LYS A 36 7.68 11.27 7.25
C LYS A 36 7.35 10.57 8.59
N ALA A 37 7.06 11.35 9.65
CA ALA A 37 6.71 10.79 10.96
C ALA A 37 5.39 9.99 10.89
N GLN A 38 4.38 10.51 10.19
CA GLN A 38 3.11 9.81 9.97
C GLN A 38 3.30 8.48 9.22
N LEU A 39 4.19 8.47 8.22
CA LEU A 39 4.53 7.23 7.50
C LEU A 39 5.20 6.21 8.43
N TRP A 40 6.14 6.66 9.30
CA TRP A 40 6.80 5.77 10.27
C TRP A 40 5.84 5.22 11.31
N GLU A 41 4.92 6.02 11.79
CA GLU A 41 3.86 5.59 12.71
C GLU A 41 2.97 4.53 12.07
N SER A 42 2.60 4.74 10.79
CA SER A 42 1.83 3.78 10.01
C SER A 42 2.56 2.44 9.85
N ILE A 43 3.84 2.47 9.46
CA ILE A 43 4.69 1.27 9.36
C ILE A 43 4.80 0.58 10.73
N GLY A 44 5.03 1.34 11.79
CA GLY A 44 5.07 0.84 13.17
C GLY A 44 3.78 0.17 13.62
N SER A 45 2.64 0.60 13.07
CA SER A 45 1.32 0.01 13.30
C SER A 45 1.02 -1.21 12.39
N GLY A 46 1.97 -1.60 11.52
CA GLY A 46 1.81 -2.72 10.58
C GLY A 46 1.02 -2.38 9.33
N ILE A 47 0.78 -1.09 9.03
CA ILE A 47 0.09 -0.62 7.83
C ILE A 47 1.17 -0.25 6.81
N LEU A 48 1.24 -0.98 5.69
CA LEU A 48 2.33 -0.86 4.73
C LEU A 48 1.91 -0.31 3.37
N ASN A 49 0.60 -0.21 3.11
CA ASN A 49 0.09 0.24 1.83
C ASN A 49 -0.61 1.59 1.98
N TYR A 50 -0.47 2.45 0.98
CA TYR A 50 -0.85 3.85 1.06
C TYR A 50 -1.58 4.32 -0.19
N GLN A 51 -2.51 5.26 0.00
CA GLN A 51 -3.12 6.05 -1.05
C GLN A 51 -2.79 7.53 -0.80
N ALA A 52 -2.44 8.26 -1.85
CA ALA A 52 -2.12 9.67 -1.77
C ALA A 52 -2.78 10.46 -2.91
N ASP A 53 -3.34 11.61 -2.59
CA ASP A 53 -3.80 12.59 -3.56
C ASP A 53 -2.61 13.39 -4.08
N VAL A 54 -2.41 13.44 -5.39
CA VAL A 54 -1.24 14.06 -6.00
C VAL A 54 -1.64 15.14 -6.99
N MET A 55 -1.01 16.30 -6.85
CA MET A 55 -1.18 17.44 -7.75
C MET A 55 0.16 17.93 -8.28
N TYR A 56 0.22 18.21 -9.59
CA TYR A 56 1.37 18.88 -10.19
C TYR A 56 1.24 20.39 -10.05
N ILE A 57 2.20 21.00 -9.34
CA ILE A 57 2.25 22.45 -9.10
C ILE A 57 3.70 22.93 -9.32
N TYR A 58 3.90 23.82 -10.27
CA TYR A 58 5.20 24.45 -10.56
C TYR A 58 6.41 23.51 -10.61
N GLY A 59 6.29 22.42 -11.34
CA GLY A 59 7.42 21.48 -11.56
C GLY A 59 7.65 20.46 -10.45
N LYS A 60 6.72 20.32 -9.48
CA LYS A 60 6.80 19.33 -8.40
C LYS A 60 5.47 18.60 -8.21
N LEU A 61 5.54 17.42 -7.62
CA LEU A 61 4.38 16.66 -7.18
C LEU A 61 4.13 16.89 -5.69
N TYR A 62 3.00 17.47 -5.37
CA TYR A 62 2.58 17.74 -4.00
C TYR A 62 1.48 16.77 -3.56
N VAL A 63 1.50 16.41 -2.28
CA VAL A 63 0.45 15.58 -1.66
C VAL A 63 -0.66 16.52 -1.19
N THR A 64 -1.69 16.64 -2.01
CA THR A 64 -2.86 17.49 -1.71
C THR A 64 -4.05 17.09 -2.58
N PRO A 65 -5.30 17.08 -2.04
CA PRO A 65 -6.50 16.83 -2.82
C PRO A 65 -6.97 18.08 -3.62
N LEU A 66 -6.55 19.27 -3.20
CA LEU A 66 -7.02 20.55 -3.77
C LEU A 66 -5.85 21.51 -4.01
N MET A 67 -6.05 22.41 -5.00
CA MET A 67 -5.13 23.51 -5.23
C MET A 67 -5.12 24.44 -3.99
N PRO A 68 -3.96 24.76 -3.41
CA PRO A 68 -3.89 25.64 -2.26
C PRO A 68 -4.28 27.09 -2.65
N ASP A 69 -4.99 27.76 -1.76
CA ASP A 69 -5.45 29.15 -1.97
C ASP A 69 -4.32 30.18 -2.01
N SER A 70 -3.14 29.85 -1.48
CA SER A 70 -1.98 30.73 -1.49
C SER A 70 -0.65 29.97 -1.63
N ALA A 71 0.35 30.62 -2.24
CA ALA A 71 1.69 30.07 -2.41
C ALA A 71 2.47 29.84 -1.08
N ASN A 72 1.93 30.28 0.06
CA ASN A 72 2.58 30.21 1.36
C ASN A 72 2.35 28.93 2.15
N HIS A 73 1.56 27.99 1.64
CA HIS A 73 1.39 26.69 2.31
C HIS A 73 2.60 25.82 1.97
N LYS A 74 3.34 25.40 2.99
CA LYS A 74 4.38 24.37 2.88
C LYS A 74 3.72 23.01 2.67
N LEU A 75 3.25 22.76 1.45
CA LEU A 75 2.71 21.46 1.09
C LEU A 75 3.85 20.42 1.07
N PRO A 76 3.62 19.21 1.56
CA PRO A 76 4.58 18.12 1.41
C PRO A 76 4.66 17.70 -0.05
N THR A 77 5.87 17.46 -0.54
CA THR A 77 6.05 16.81 -1.84
C THR A 77 5.81 15.30 -1.71
N LEU A 78 5.43 14.65 -2.81
CA LEU A 78 5.35 13.18 -2.86
C LEU A 78 6.69 12.54 -2.50
N THR A 79 7.78 13.14 -2.97
CA THR A 79 9.15 12.70 -2.68
C THR A 79 9.45 12.74 -1.19
N ASP A 80 9.17 13.85 -0.50
CA ASP A 80 9.49 14.01 0.92
C ASP A 80 8.58 13.19 1.83
N ALA A 81 7.28 13.08 1.49
CA ALA A 81 6.30 12.39 2.32
C ALA A 81 6.36 10.87 2.20
N TYR A 82 6.66 10.33 1.00
CA TYR A 82 6.59 8.90 0.71
C TYR A 82 7.86 8.33 0.10
N LEU A 83 8.35 8.86 -1.04
CA LEU A 83 9.39 8.18 -1.82
C LEU A 83 10.72 8.10 -1.07
N TYR A 84 11.20 9.22 -0.59
CA TYR A 84 12.48 9.27 0.13
C TYR A 84 12.47 8.48 1.46
N PRO A 85 11.43 8.59 2.31
CA PRO A 85 11.33 7.76 3.49
C PRO A 85 11.29 6.25 3.19
N LEU A 86 10.48 5.80 2.22
CA LEU A 86 10.40 4.39 1.83
C LEU A 86 11.73 3.88 1.27
N TYR A 87 12.39 4.68 0.44
CA TYR A 87 13.70 4.35 -0.12
C TYR A 87 14.78 4.22 0.96
N ASN A 88 14.76 5.09 1.97
CA ASN A 88 15.70 4.97 3.10
C ASN A 88 15.53 3.65 3.84
N GLN A 89 14.29 3.17 4.02
CA GLN A 89 14.05 1.85 4.60
C GLN A 89 14.53 0.74 3.69
N PHE A 90 14.22 0.82 2.40
CA PHE A 90 14.69 -0.12 1.39
C PHE A 90 16.22 -0.27 1.43
N LYS A 91 16.96 0.84 1.47
CA LYS A 91 18.43 0.82 1.57
C LYS A 91 18.92 0.28 2.91
N LYS A 92 18.30 0.72 4.02
CA LYS A 92 18.66 0.30 5.39
C LYS A 92 18.46 -1.21 5.60
N ASN A 93 17.44 -1.78 4.96
CA ASN A 93 17.02 -3.17 5.13
C ASN A 93 17.46 -4.06 3.95
N ASN A 94 18.56 -3.72 3.26
CA ASN A 94 19.15 -4.53 2.19
C ASN A 94 18.17 -4.90 1.05
N GLY A 95 17.36 -3.94 0.62
CA GLY A 95 16.41 -4.13 -0.49
C GLY A 95 14.99 -4.50 -0.04
N GLU A 96 14.67 -4.35 1.24
CA GLU A 96 13.31 -4.52 1.77
C GLU A 96 12.81 -3.21 2.40
N ILE A 97 11.58 -2.79 2.08
CA ILE A 97 10.97 -1.64 2.76
C ILE A 97 10.67 -2.01 4.22
N VAL A 98 10.13 -3.21 4.43
CA VAL A 98 9.89 -3.77 5.75
C VAL A 98 10.46 -5.18 5.78
N PRO A 99 11.40 -5.50 6.71
CA PRO A 99 12.01 -6.81 6.80
C PRO A 99 10.99 -7.94 6.94
N GLY A 100 11.12 -8.95 6.07
CA GLY A 100 10.24 -10.12 6.08
C GLY A 100 8.85 -9.89 5.49
N TYR A 101 8.57 -8.72 4.88
CA TYR A 101 7.34 -8.53 4.11
C TYR A 101 7.50 -9.14 2.71
N PRO A 102 6.72 -10.19 2.37
CA PRO A 102 6.94 -10.95 1.13
C PRO A 102 6.47 -10.19 -0.11
N ASP A 103 5.41 -9.38 0.03
CA ASP A 103 4.75 -8.69 -1.07
C ASP A 103 5.37 -7.30 -1.35
N ASP A 104 4.93 -6.68 -2.44
CA ASP A 104 5.22 -5.27 -2.72
C ASP A 104 4.37 -4.36 -1.83
N VAL A 105 4.95 -3.23 -1.43
CA VAL A 105 4.21 -2.10 -0.86
C VAL A 105 3.51 -1.37 -1.99
N TYR A 106 2.22 -1.12 -1.86
CA TYR A 106 1.46 -0.32 -2.83
C TYR A 106 1.42 1.16 -2.43
N LEU A 107 1.78 2.02 -3.36
CA LEU A 107 1.52 3.45 -3.31
C LEU A 107 0.53 3.80 -4.42
N ILE A 108 -0.71 4.03 -4.03
CA ILE A 108 -1.83 4.31 -4.93
C ILE A 108 -1.96 5.82 -5.07
N LEU A 109 -1.93 6.34 -6.28
CA LEU A 109 -2.01 7.77 -6.55
C LEU A 109 -3.37 8.14 -7.15
N ASN A 110 -4.05 9.08 -6.49
CA ASN A 110 -5.18 9.81 -7.04
C ASN A 110 -4.65 11.06 -7.75
N LEU A 111 -4.90 11.20 -9.05
CA LEU A 111 -4.35 12.28 -9.87
C LEU A 111 -5.30 13.46 -9.90
N ASN A 112 -5.04 14.51 -9.13
CA ASN A 112 -5.92 15.68 -8.94
C ASN A 112 -5.57 16.87 -9.86
N SER A 113 -4.74 16.65 -10.88
CA SER A 113 -4.46 17.61 -11.96
C SER A 113 -4.16 16.85 -13.25
N SER A 114 -3.56 17.52 -14.26
CA SER A 114 -3.25 16.86 -15.54
C SER A 114 -2.43 15.57 -15.36
N ALA A 115 -3.03 14.41 -15.68
CA ALA A 115 -2.38 13.11 -15.58
C ALA A 115 -1.07 13.03 -16.38
N VAL A 116 -1.03 13.65 -17.56
CA VAL A 116 0.18 13.66 -18.41
C VAL A 116 1.31 14.43 -17.76
N GLN A 117 1.01 15.58 -17.12
CA GLN A 117 2.02 16.36 -16.41
C GLN A 117 2.49 15.63 -15.15
N ILE A 118 1.57 15.05 -14.37
CA ILE A 118 1.92 14.24 -13.19
C ILE A 118 2.80 13.08 -13.61
N TYR A 119 2.44 12.34 -14.67
CA TYR A 119 3.23 11.21 -15.15
C TYR A 119 4.65 11.61 -15.56
N LYS A 120 4.79 12.67 -16.36
CA LYS A 120 6.12 13.15 -16.78
C LYS A 120 6.98 13.53 -15.59
N GLN A 121 6.40 14.24 -14.63
CA GLN A 121 7.11 14.64 -13.42
C GLN A 121 7.43 13.44 -12.52
N LEU A 122 6.49 12.51 -12.36
CA LEU A 122 6.68 11.28 -11.59
C LEU A 122 7.82 10.44 -12.19
N ALA A 123 7.88 10.30 -13.51
CA ALA A 123 8.96 9.59 -14.19
C ALA A 123 10.34 10.22 -13.93
N LEU A 124 10.41 11.55 -13.76
CA LEU A 124 11.65 12.24 -13.39
C LEU A 124 12.00 12.02 -11.91
N GLU A 125 11.01 12.19 -11.01
CA GLU A 125 11.20 12.06 -9.57
C GLU A 125 11.51 10.62 -9.14
N MET A 126 11.04 9.61 -9.90
CA MET A 126 11.30 8.19 -9.59
C MET A 126 12.70 7.69 -9.99
N ARG A 127 13.42 8.40 -10.85
CA ARG A 127 14.76 7.96 -11.31
C ARG A 127 15.74 7.63 -10.18
N PRO A 128 15.87 8.46 -9.12
CA PRO A 128 16.77 8.15 -7.99
C PRO A 128 16.35 6.92 -7.19
N PHE A 129 15.09 6.50 -7.31
CA PHE A 129 14.47 5.42 -6.55
C PHE A 129 14.20 4.18 -7.40
N ALA A 130 14.71 4.13 -8.64
CA ALA A 130 14.37 3.10 -9.62
C ALA A 130 14.57 1.67 -9.08
N GLU A 131 15.63 1.40 -8.34
CA GLU A 131 15.92 0.07 -7.77
C GLU A 131 14.85 -0.41 -6.76
N MET A 132 14.10 0.51 -6.15
CA MET A 132 13.01 0.18 -5.22
C MET A 132 11.72 -0.20 -5.96
N LEU A 133 11.56 0.14 -7.24
CA LEU A 133 10.32 -0.05 -7.98
C LEU A 133 10.12 -1.48 -8.44
N SER A 134 8.88 -1.96 -8.32
CA SER A 134 8.38 -3.19 -8.93
C SER A 134 7.50 -2.87 -10.13
N PHE A 135 7.87 -3.37 -11.32
CA PHE A 135 7.05 -3.24 -12.52
C PHE A 135 7.45 -4.26 -13.59
N LYS A 136 6.61 -4.43 -14.62
CA LYS A 136 6.88 -5.25 -15.79
C LYS A 136 6.57 -4.47 -17.05
N ILE A 137 7.57 -4.34 -17.94
CA ILE A 137 7.48 -3.64 -19.23
C ILE A 137 7.99 -4.53 -20.34
N ASP A 138 7.19 -4.74 -21.38
CA ASP A 138 7.57 -5.49 -22.59
C ASP A 138 8.27 -6.84 -22.26
N GLY A 139 7.75 -7.55 -21.23
CA GLY A 139 8.29 -8.82 -20.78
C GLY A 139 9.48 -8.73 -19.81
N ASN A 140 10.10 -7.56 -19.66
CA ASN A 140 11.15 -7.32 -18.69
C ASN A 140 10.55 -6.98 -17.33
N GLU A 141 10.92 -7.74 -16.31
CA GLU A 141 10.45 -7.55 -14.94
C GLU A 141 11.53 -6.90 -14.10
N GLN A 142 11.19 -5.81 -13.41
CA GLN A 142 11.98 -5.26 -12.33
C GLN A 142 11.33 -5.63 -11.00
N LYS A 143 12.11 -6.28 -10.12
CA LYS A 143 11.69 -6.72 -8.79
C LYS A 143 12.28 -5.81 -7.73
N GLY A 144 11.61 -4.72 -7.47
CA GLY A 144 11.83 -3.89 -6.28
C GLY A 144 10.92 -4.31 -5.13
N LYS A 145 10.45 -3.33 -4.36
CA LYS A 145 9.52 -3.53 -3.22
C LYS A 145 8.44 -2.45 -3.15
N LEU A 146 8.43 -1.52 -4.10
CA LEU A 146 7.40 -0.48 -4.20
C LEU A 146 6.71 -0.56 -5.55
N ARG A 147 5.41 -0.71 -5.55
CA ARG A 147 4.57 -0.68 -6.74
C ARG A 147 3.68 0.55 -6.73
N ILE A 148 3.80 1.38 -7.77
CA ILE A 148 2.99 2.58 -7.92
C ILE A 148 1.78 2.25 -8.77
N LEU A 149 0.59 2.55 -8.25
CA LEU A 149 -0.69 2.30 -8.91
C LEU A 149 -1.45 3.61 -9.12
N ILE A 150 -2.24 3.66 -10.17
CA ILE A 150 -3.16 4.76 -10.47
C ILE A 150 -4.59 4.24 -10.37
N LYS A 151 -5.45 4.99 -9.70
CA LYS A 151 -6.83 4.59 -9.44
C LYS A 151 -7.79 4.89 -10.60
N ASP A 152 -7.50 5.89 -11.44
CA ASP A 152 -8.40 6.34 -12.51
C ASP A 152 -7.96 5.83 -13.90
N LYS A 153 -8.77 4.94 -14.49
CA LYS A 153 -8.56 4.39 -15.83
C LYS A 153 -8.52 5.44 -16.93
N LEU A 154 -9.44 6.43 -16.89
CA LEU A 154 -9.49 7.49 -17.90
C LEU A 154 -8.21 8.33 -17.88
N GLN A 155 -7.61 8.47 -16.71
CA GLN A 155 -6.32 9.12 -16.57
C GLN A 155 -5.19 8.25 -17.15
N LEU A 156 -5.28 6.92 -16.98
CA LEU A 156 -4.28 6.02 -17.57
C LEU A 156 -4.36 5.98 -19.09
N GLU A 157 -5.54 6.00 -19.69
CA GLU A 157 -5.69 6.06 -21.16
C GLU A 157 -5.01 7.30 -21.73
N LYS A 158 -5.11 8.44 -21.05
CA LYS A 158 -4.36 9.66 -21.41
C LYS A 158 -2.85 9.47 -21.27
N ILE A 159 -2.40 8.70 -20.29
CA ILE A 159 -1.00 8.40 -20.03
C ILE A 159 -0.49 7.33 -21.00
N ASN A 160 -1.29 6.33 -21.38
CA ASN A 160 -0.91 5.27 -22.31
C ASN A 160 -0.44 5.80 -23.67
N SER A 161 -0.92 6.98 -24.07
CA SER A 161 -0.35 7.70 -25.22
C SER A 161 1.13 8.07 -25.02
N VAL A 162 1.64 8.01 -23.80
CA VAL A 162 3.01 8.39 -23.38
C VAL A 162 3.84 7.19 -22.88
N LYS A 163 3.33 5.94 -22.98
CA LYS A 163 3.96 4.68 -22.52
C LYS A 163 4.30 4.68 -21.01
N PRO A 164 3.34 4.39 -20.12
CA PRO A 164 3.49 4.51 -18.66
C PRO A 164 4.18 3.31 -17.98
N GLY A 165 5.08 2.66 -18.60
CA GLY A 165 5.70 1.38 -18.31
C GLY A 165 5.92 0.94 -16.85
N PHE A 166 6.05 1.85 -15.89
CA PHE A 166 6.27 1.48 -14.46
C PHE A 166 5.03 1.63 -13.58
N LEU A 167 3.91 2.13 -14.14
CA LEU A 167 2.66 2.32 -13.40
C LEU A 167 1.71 1.13 -13.60
N GLY A 168 1.11 0.69 -12.50
CA GLY A 168 -0.01 -0.22 -12.54
C GLY A 168 -1.34 0.48 -12.33
N LEU A 169 -2.43 -0.30 -12.45
CA LEU A 169 -3.80 0.15 -12.26
C LEU A 169 -4.42 -0.43 -11.00
N VAL A 170 -5.30 0.34 -10.39
CA VAL A 170 -6.35 -0.18 -9.52
C VAL A 170 -7.60 -0.36 -10.37
N GLY A 171 -8.09 -1.59 -10.45
CA GLY A 171 -9.38 -1.90 -11.09
C GLY A 171 -10.55 -1.71 -10.12
N ASN A 172 -11.77 -1.83 -10.64
CA ASN A 172 -13.01 -1.76 -9.86
C ASN A 172 -13.90 -3.00 -10.11
N MET A 173 -15.11 -3.03 -9.55
CA MET A 173 -16.05 -4.13 -9.71
C MET A 173 -16.26 -4.52 -11.19
N SER A 174 -16.34 -3.54 -12.12
CA SER A 174 -16.56 -3.80 -13.54
C SER A 174 -15.35 -4.45 -14.24
N ASP A 175 -14.20 -4.54 -13.57
CA ASP A 175 -12.96 -5.11 -14.09
C ASP A 175 -12.70 -6.55 -13.65
N VAL A 176 -13.51 -7.04 -12.71
CA VAL A 176 -13.36 -8.40 -12.17
C VAL A 176 -13.42 -9.46 -13.26
N ASP A 177 -14.30 -9.28 -14.26
CA ASP A 177 -14.51 -10.25 -15.33
C ASP A 177 -13.72 -9.92 -16.63
N LYS A 178 -12.89 -8.85 -16.64
CA LYS A 178 -12.17 -8.42 -17.86
C LYS A 178 -10.83 -9.10 -18.09
N ASN A 179 -10.39 -9.96 -17.21
CA ASN A 179 -9.14 -10.73 -17.30
C ASN A 179 -7.90 -9.88 -17.72
N VAL A 180 -7.80 -8.65 -17.20
CA VAL A 180 -6.60 -7.81 -17.38
C VAL A 180 -5.43 -8.45 -16.65
N ASP A 181 -4.25 -8.49 -17.25
CA ASP A 181 -3.05 -9.08 -16.64
C ASP A 181 -2.74 -8.45 -15.26
N SER A 182 -2.41 -9.28 -14.27
CA SER A 182 -2.09 -8.82 -12.91
C SER A 182 -0.81 -7.96 -12.85
N SER A 183 0.06 -8.06 -13.86
CA SER A 183 1.19 -7.14 -13.98
C SER A 183 0.76 -5.70 -14.31
N VAL A 184 -0.39 -5.53 -14.97
CA VAL A 184 -0.99 -4.23 -15.30
C VAL A 184 -1.96 -3.79 -14.19
N MET A 185 -2.80 -4.71 -13.71
CA MET A 185 -3.86 -4.45 -12.74
C MET A 185 -3.78 -5.44 -11.57
N PRO A 186 -2.84 -5.21 -10.63
CA PRO A 186 -2.60 -6.14 -9.52
C PRO A 186 -3.65 -6.07 -8.42
N LEU A 187 -4.44 -5.00 -8.37
CA LEU A 187 -5.39 -4.71 -7.31
C LEU A 187 -6.76 -4.36 -7.89
N ILE A 188 -7.79 -5.01 -7.36
CA ILE A 188 -9.19 -4.63 -7.58
C ILE A 188 -9.71 -3.99 -6.30
N GLU A 189 -10.24 -2.78 -6.40
CA GLU A 189 -10.89 -2.09 -5.29
C GLU A 189 -12.41 -2.03 -5.51
N VAL A 190 -13.18 -2.46 -4.51
CA VAL A 190 -14.63 -2.59 -4.61
C VAL A 190 -15.31 -1.83 -3.47
N ASP A 191 -16.35 -1.07 -3.80
CA ASP A 191 -17.19 -0.43 -2.78
C ASP A 191 -17.99 -1.50 -2.03
N PHE A 192 -17.86 -1.48 -0.70
CA PHE A 192 -18.57 -2.42 0.17
C PHE A 192 -20.10 -2.33 0.00
N ASN A 193 -20.62 -1.13 -0.27
CA ASN A 193 -22.04 -0.92 -0.49
C ASN A 193 -22.55 -1.45 -1.84
N GLU A 194 -21.66 -1.73 -2.81
CA GLU A 194 -22.02 -2.44 -4.05
C GLU A 194 -22.21 -3.96 -3.83
N ILE A 195 -21.61 -4.51 -2.76
CA ILE A 195 -21.66 -5.95 -2.49
C ILE A 195 -22.80 -6.31 -1.52
N THR A 196 -23.02 -5.48 -0.49
CA THR A 196 -23.94 -5.75 0.62
C THR A 196 -24.58 -4.47 1.16
N SER A 197 -25.80 -4.60 1.66
CA SER A 197 -26.47 -3.57 2.47
C SER A 197 -26.16 -3.68 3.97
N TRP A 198 -25.46 -4.74 4.40
CA TRP A 198 -25.07 -4.92 5.80
C TRP A 198 -24.14 -3.80 6.29
N LYS A 199 -24.44 -3.26 7.47
CA LYS A 199 -23.75 -2.09 8.02
C LYS A 199 -22.64 -2.41 9.02
N GLY A 200 -22.18 -3.66 9.03
CA GLY A 200 -21.05 -4.09 9.87
C GLY A 200 -21.45 -4.40 11.32
N THR A 201 -22.73 -4.41 11.67
CA THR A 201 -23.22 -4.75 13.02
C THR A 201 -24.02 -6.05 12.98
N GLY A 202 -23.89 -6.86 14.04
CA GLY A 202 -24.47 -8.19 14.06
C GLY A 202 -23.85 -9.14 13.04
N ASN A 203 -24.52 -10.24 12.75
CA ASN A 203 -24.04 -11.22 11.79
C ASN A 203 -24.30 -10.73 10.35
N ILE A 204 -23.31 -10.94 9.48
CA ILE A 204 -23.51 -10.73 8.04
C ILE A 204 -24.52 -11.76 7.50
N PRO A 205 -25.47 -11.38 6.62
CA PRO A 205 -26.34 -12.32 5.93
C PRO A 205 -25.51 -13.37 5.16
N PHE A 206 -25.94 -14.63 5.22
CA PHE A 206 -25.23 -15.74 4.57
C PHE A 206 -25.04 -15.53 3.07
N GLU A 207 -26.05 -14.99 2.39
CA GLU A 207 -25.98 -14.69 0.95
C GLU A 207 -24.91 -13.63 0.63
N ASP A 208 -24.81 -12.58 1.44
CA ASP A 208 -23.82 -11.52 1.25
C ASP A 208 -22.40 -12.04 1.54
N PHE A 209 -22.24 -12.84 2.58
CA PHE A 209 -20.96 -13.52 2.85
C PHE A 209 -20.54 -14.41 1.67
N THR A 210 -21.49 -15.16 1.09
CA THR A 210 -21.25 -16.01 -0.08
C THR A 210 -20.86 -15.19 -1.31
N LYS A 211 -21.53 -14.06 -1.57
CA LYS A 211 -21.17 -13.13 -2.66
C LYS A 211 -19.74 -12.62 -2.50
N ILE A 212 -19.38 -12.19 -1.29
CA ILE A 212 -18.03 -11.70 -0.98
C ILE A 212 -17.00 -12.79 -1.24
N LYS A 213 -17.19 -14.00 -0.74
CA LYS A 213 -16.27 -15.12 -0.95
C LYS A 213 -16.09 -15.47 -2.43
N ASN A 214 -17.18 -15.49 -3.19
CA ASN A 214 -17.13 -15.76 -4.63
C ASN A 214 -16.36 -14.65 -5.37
N LEU A 215 -16.56 -13.39 -5.00
CA LEU A 215 -15.84 -12.26 -5.57
C LEU A 215 -14.33 -12.34 -5.27
N VAL A 216 -13.96 -12.61 -4.02
CA VAL A 216 -12.56 -12.81 -3.61
C VAL A 216 -11.92 -13.93 -4.42
N THR A 217 -12.60 -15.07 -4.55
CA THR A 217 -12.11 -16.21 -5.34
C THR A 217 -11.88 -15.85 -6.81
N LYS A 218 -12.82 -15.13 -7.44
CA LYS A 218 -12.68 -14.66 -8.84
C LYS A 218 -11.46 -13.77 -9.03
N VAL A 219 -11.19 -12.88 -8.09
CA VAL A 219 -10.05 -11.98 -8.15
C VAL A 219 -8.73 -12.72 -7.94
N HIS A 220 -8.69 -13.64 -6.96
CA HIS A 220 -7.48 -14.41 -6.64
C HIS A 220 -7.08 -15.38 -7.74
N VAL A 221 -8.03 -16.00 -8.45
CA VAL A 221 -7.75 -16.87 -9.61
C VAL A 221 -7.00 -16.11 -10.72
N GLN A 222 -7.17 -14.79 -10.81
CA GLN A 222 -6.44 -13.94 -11.74
C GLN A 222 -5.08 -13.45 -11.18
N SER A 223 -4.61 -14.00 -10.07
CA SER A 223 -3.39 -13.55 -9.38
C SER A 223 -3.41 -12.08 -9.00
N LYS A 224 -4.59 -11.53 -8.72
CA LYS A 224 -4.81 -10.16 -8.26
C LYS A 224 -5.18 -10.15 -6.78
N LYS A 225 -4.99 -9.00 -6.13
CA LYS A 225 -5.45 -8.73 -4.78
C LYS A 225 -6.77 -7.95 -4.80
N ILE A 226 -7.54 -8.04 -3.72
CA ILE A 226 -8.80 -7.32 -3.56
C ILE A 226 -8.77 -6.43 -2.33
N SER A 227 -9.21 -5.18 -2.49
CA SER A 227 -9.48 -4.24 -1.41
C SER A 227 -10.95 -3.86 -1.37
N ILE A 228 -11.50 -3.67 -0.17
CA ILE A 228 -12.82 -3.07 0.01
C ILE A 228 -12.68 -1.64 0.55
N ILE A 229 -13.54 -0.73 0.04
CA ILE A 229 -13.65 0.66 0.48
C ILE A 229 -15.04 0.95 1.04
N ASN A 230 -15.17 2.09 1.71
CA ASN A 230 -16.45 2.59 2.24
C ASN A 230 -17.13 1.61 3.23
N CYS A 231 -16.36 0.69 3.82
CA CYS A 231 -16.88 -0.18 4.87
C CYS A 231 -16.74 0.49 6.25
N PRO A 232 -17.65 0.19 7.19
CA PRO A 232 -17.55 0.70 8.56
C PRO A 232 -16.31 0.19 9.28
N SER A 233 -15.74 1.02 10.17
CA SER A 233 -14.58 0.65 10.98
C SER A 233 -15.04 -0.10 12.26
N TYR A 234 -15.43 -1.37 12.11
CA TYR A 234 -15.86 -2.25 13.19
C TYR A 234 -15.04 -3.55 13.22
N LYS A 235 -14.98 -4.17 14.41
CA LYS A 235 -14.34 -5.47 14.58
C LYS A 235 -14.94 -6.54 13.66
N THR A 236 -16.25 -6.52 13.47
CA THR A 236 -16.98 -7.45 12.58
C THR A 236 -16.50 -7.37 11.12
N ILE A 237 -16.08 -6.18 10.66
CA ILE A 237 -15.45 -6.03 9.34
C ILE A 237 -14.05 -6.66 9.33
N ALA A 238 -13.26 -6.50 10.39
CA ALA A 238 -11.97 -7.16 10.50
C ALA A 238 -12.11 -8.69 10.50
N ASP A 239 -13.11 -9.22 11.20
CA ASP A 239 -13.44 -10.65 11.22
C ASP A 239 -13.89 -11.14 9.81
N LEU A 240 -14.70 -10.34 9.11
CA LEU A 240 -15.11 -10.62 7.72
C LEU A 240 -13.89 -10.68 6.79
N VAL A 241 -13.00 -9.70 6.85
CA VAL A 241 -11.77 -9.63 6.04
C VAL A 241 -10.94 -10.90 6.22
N GLN A 242 -10.73 -11.32 7.46
CA GLN A 242 -9.94 -12.53 7.77
C GLN A 242 -10.63 -13.82 7.28
N THR A 243 -11.93 -13.94 7.51
CA THR A 243 -12.69 -15.16 7.17
C THR A 243 -12.95 -15.32 5.68
N SER A 244 -13.14 -14.21 4.95
CA SER A 244 -13.35 -14.22 3.50
C SER A 244 -12.04 -14.14 2.70
N LYS A 245 -10.89 -13.89 3.36
CA LYS A 245 -9.57 -13.71 2.74
C LYS A 245 -9.49 -12.48 1.82
N ILE A 246 -10.19 -11.41 2.17
CA ILE A 246 -9.98 -10.11 1.54
C ILE A 246 -8.55 -9.66 1.86
N ASP A 247 -7.81 -9.17 0.85
CA ASP A 247 -6.40 -8.78 1.04
C ASP A 247 -6.28 -7.45 1.79
N PHE A 248 -7.18 -6.48 1.52
CA PHE A 248 -7.09 -5.15 2.13
C PHE A 248 -8.44 -4.50 2.42
N VAL A 249 -8.42 -3.60 3.41
CA VAL A 249 -9.42 -2.54 3.60
C VAL A 249 -8.74 -1.21 3.33
N THR A 250 -9.23 -0.45 2.36
CA THR A 250 -8.77 0.93 2.13
C THR A 250 -9.63 1.90 2.95
N THR A 251 -9.00 2.61 3.88
CA THR A 251 -9.71 3.49 4.83
C THR A 251 -8.85 4.66 5.31
N PRO A 252 -9.45 5.85 5.54
CA PRO A 252 -8.77 6.94 6.22
C PRO A 252 -8.55 6.65 7.72
N GLU A 253 -9.33 5.73 8.31
CA GLU A 253 -9.22 5.33 9.72
C GLU A 253 -8.30 4.10 9.92
N ALA A 254 -7.24 3.96 9.10
CA ALA A 254 -6.40 2.77 9.08
C ALA A 254 -5.79 2.44 10.45
N THR A 255 -5.32 3.43 11.20
CA THR A 255 -4.77 3.23 12.56
C THR A 255 -5.83 2.67 13.52
N ARG A 256 -7.06 3.22 13.48
CA ARG A 256 -8.18 2.69 14.28
C ARG A 256 -8.53 1.26 13.87
N MET A 257 -8.64 1.03 12.55
CA MET A 257 -8.97 -0.28 12.01
C MET A 257 -7.90 -1.33 12.33
N ALA A 258 -6.62 -0.93 12.38
CA ALA A 258 -5.51 -1.80 12.73
C ALA A 258 -5.70 -2.47 14.11
N GLY A 259 -6.25 -1.75 15.10
CA GLY A 259 -6.54 -2.28 16.43
C GLY A 259 -7.51 -3.47 16.43
N PHE A 260 -8.40 -3.56 15.44
CA PHE A 260 -9.33 -4.69 15.32
C PHE A 260 -8.68 -5.95 14.75
N PHE A 261 -7.53 -5.83 14.07
CA PHE A 261 -6.72 -6.96 13.60
C PHE A 261 -5.68 -7.41 14.64
N GLU A 262 -5.68 -6.82 15.83
CA GLU A 262 -4.87 -7.30 16.93
C GLU A 262 -5.44 -8.61 17.47
N ILE A 263 -4.55 -9.54 17.64
CA ILE A 263 -4.69 -10.97 17.79
C ILE A 263 -5.68 -11.34 18.90
N ALA A 264 -6.62 -12.24 18.59
CA ALA A 264 -7.05 -13.22 19.59
C ALA A 264 -5.79 -14.00 20.05
N LYS A 265 -5.42 -13.81 21.31
CA LYS A 265 -4.37 -14.57 21.98
C LYS A 265 -4.73 -16.05 22.05
#